data_22767804e0e8554b6e40547c563f488c
#
_entry.id   22767804e0e8554b6e40547c563f488c
#
_cell.length_a   1.000
_cell.length_b   1.000
_cell.length_c   1.000
_cell.angle_alpha   90.00
_cell.angle_beta   90.00
_cell.angle_gamma   90.00
#
_symmetry.space_group_name_H-M   'P 1'
#
loop_
_entity.id
_entity.type
_entity.pdbx_description
1 polymer ?
#
loop_
_entity_poly.entity_id
_entity_poly.type
_entity_poly.pdbx_seq_one_letter_code
_entity_poly.pdbx_strand_id
1 'polypeptide(L)'
;MSVRHRIASSGVFGAVTVAVAGPIAGLGFSRLIGHLPTAGPLSRLAAAVVLYGAGLAAVGVGYLALTGRLGDLRPVRPDAEEVRLVAAVTAVLVLAWVVAVVGLAVLGVPFAGNALTAQADGGFRISLVLLAGLSLVVIAPTEELLYRGVVQASLYDVTSRRRAVVAASVPFALAHVPTLYADTSEPSAVGLSLIAVFGLSLVFGWLHARTDDIVAPTAVHGGYNCLVFCLLYLVGV
;
A
#
# COMPACT_ATOMS: atom_id res chain seq x y z
N MET A 1 32.49 -2.44 -19.20
CA MET A 1 31.42 -2.74 -18.20
C MET A 1 30.89 -4.13 -18.46
N SER A 2 30.94 -5.03 -17.49
CA SER A 2 30.43 -6.40 -17.66
C SER A 2 28.90 -6.40 -17.85
N VAL A 3 28.38 -7.43 -18.53
CA VAL A 3 26.93 -7.63 -18.74
C VAL A 3 26.19 -7.62 -17.39
N ARG A 4 26.76 -8.23 -16.35
CA ARG A 4 26.22 -8.20 -14.98
C ARG A 4 26.08 -6.79 -14.43
N HIS A 5 27.00 -5.87 -14.74
CA HIS A 5 26.93 -4.48 -14.24
C HIS A 5 25.82 -3.68 -14.93
N ARG A 6 25.53 -3.96 -16.21
CA ARG A 6 24.41 -3.35 -16.95
C ARG A 6 23.05 -3.89 -16.47
N ILE A 7 22.94 -5.18 -16.18
CA ILE A 7 21.71 -5.79 -15.65
C ILE A 7 21.44 -5.23 -14.23
N ALA A 8 22.47 -5.15 -13.38
CA ALA A 8 22.33 -4.59 -12.04
C ALA A 8 21.91 -3.11 -12.05
N SER A 9 22.53 -2.28 -12.90
CA SER A 9 22.15 -0.87 -13.02
C SER A 9 20.75 -0.66 -13.61
N SER A 10 20.30 -1.53 -14.51
CA SER A 10 18.94 -1.49 -15.07
C SER A 10 17.88 -1.86 -14.02
N GLY A 11 18.16 -2.84 -13.14
CA GLY A 11 17.26 -3.27 -12.08
C GLY A 11 17.01 -2.18 -11.04
N VAL A 12 18.07 -1.54 -10.54
CA VAL A 12 17.93 -0.42 -9.59
C VAL A 12 17.27 0.79 -10.23
N PHE A 13 17.68 1.17 -11.43
CA PHE A 13 17.08 2.29 -12.15
C PHE A 13 15.59 2.04 -12.43
N GLY A 14 15.25 0.84 -12.88
CA GLY A 14 13.86 0.43 -13.10
C GLY A 14 13.03 0.50 -11.81
N ALA A 15 13.55 -0.05 -10.71
CA ALA A 15 12.89 -0.02 -9.41
C ALA A 15 12.61 1.42 -8.93
N VAL A 16 13.61 2.31 -9.02
CA VAL A 16 13.46 3.73 -8.64
C VAL A 16 12.46 4.43 -9.56
N THR A 17 12.56 4.23 -10.87
CA THR A 17 11.64 4.84 -11.84
C THR A 17 10.19 4.43 -11.55
N VAL A 18 9.93 3.15 -11.33
CA VAL A 18 8.58 2.64 -11.05
C VAL A 18 8.06 3.12 -9.69
N ALA A 19 8.93 3.13 -8.66
CA ALA A 19 8.57 3.61 -7.33
C ALA A 19 8.13 5.09 -7.31
N VAL A 20 8.65 5.90 -8.23
CA VAL A 20 8.30 7.32 -8.37
C VAL A 20 7.14 7.51 -9.36
N ALA A 21 7.22 6.86 -10.52
CA ALA A 21 6.21 7.01 -11.58
C ALA A 21 4.83 6.47 -11.17
N GLY A 22 4.78 5.41 -10.36
CA GLY A 22 3.51 4.83 -9.90
C GLY A 22 2.63 5.83 -9.15
N PRO A 23 3.08 6.39 -8.01
CA PRO A 23 2.32 7.40 -7.28
C PRO A 23 1.98 8.65 -8.11
N ILE A 24 2.89 9.12 -8.98
CA ILE A 24 2.64 10.25 -9.88
C ILE A 24 1.51 9.91 -10.85
N ALA A 25 1.55 8.73 -11.47
CA ALA A 25 0.49 8.27 -12.35
C ALA A 25 -0.84 8.11 -11.60
N GLY A 26 -0.81 7.51 -10.41
CA GLY A 26 -1.99 7.37 -9.55
C GLY A 26 -2.65 8.72 -9.25
N LEU A 27 -1.86 9.72 -8.82
CA LEU A 27 -2.34 11.08 -8.60
C LEU A 27 -2.84 11.74 -9.89
N GLY A 28 -2.16 11.52 -11.01
CA GLY A 28 -2.59 12.03 -12.33
C GLY A 28 -3.94 11.46 -12.74
N PHE A 29 -4.12 10.15 -12.61
CA PHE A 29 -5.39 9.48 -12.92
C PHE A 29 -6.51 9.90 -11.98
N SER A 30 -6.26 10.06 -10.69
CA SER A 30 -7.28 10.50 -9.74
C SER A 30 -7.84 11.90 -10.05
N ARG A 31 -7.06 12.78 -10.71
CA ARG A 31 -7.53 14.09 -11.18
C ARG A 31 -8.58 14.01 -12.29
N LEU A 32 -8.65 12.89 -13.03
CA LEU A 32 -9.68 12.68 -14.04
C LEU A 32 -11.10 12.64 -13.46
N ILE A 33 -11.22 12.48 -12.13
CA ILE A 33 -12.52 12.48 -11.43
C ILE A 33 -13.32 13.77 -11.72
N GLY A 34 -12.64 14.89 -11.91
CA GLY A 34 -13.29 16.16 -12.29
C GLY A 34 -14.05 16.11 -13.61
N HIS A 35 -13.77 15.12 -14.46
CA HIS A 35 -14.40 14.90 -15.75
C HIS A 35 -15.45 13.78 -15.76
N LEU A 36 -15.65 13.10 -14.60
CA LEU A 36 -16.59 11.99 -14.49
C LEU A 36 -17.94 12.46 -13.91
N PRO A 37 -19.06 11.95 -14.42
CA PRO A 37 -20.36 12.17 -13.82
C PRO A 37 -20.44 11.35 -12.52
N THR A 38 -20.26 12.00 -11.39
CA THR A 38 -20.36 11.34 -10.08
C THR A 38 -21.63 11.78 -9.37
N ALA A 39 -22.40 10.83 -8.86
CA ALA A 39 -23.71 11.06 -8.23
C ALA A 39 -23.63 11.63 -6.80
N GLY A 40 -22.41 11.70 -6.21
CA GLY A 40 -22.24 12.21 -4.84
C GLY A 40 -20.85 11.91 -4.25
N PRO A 41 -20.63 12.25 -2.97
CA PRO A 41 -19.32 12.10 -2.34
C PRO A 41 -18.78 10.67 -2.33
N LEU A 42 -19.62 9.66 -2.09
CA LEU A 42 -19.20 8.25 -2.09
C LEU A 42 -18.74 7.77 -3.47
N SER A 43 -19.47 8.16 -4.53
CA SER A 43 -19.07 7.79 -5.89
C SER A 43 -17.79 8.52 -6.31
N ARG A 44 -17.58 9.74 -5.82
CA ARG A 44 -16.31 10.46 -6.00
C ARG A 44 -15.16 9.76 -5.30
N LEU A 45 -15.34 9.36 -4.04
CA LEU A 45 -14.32 8.62 -3.29
C LEU A 45 -13.97 7.31 -3.98
N ALA A 46 -14.99 6.52 -4.37
CA ALA A 46 -14.79 5.28 -5.11
C ALA A 46 -14.01 5.50 -6.41
N ALA A 47 -14.44 6.48 -7.21
CA ALA A 47 -13.76 6.79 -8.47
C ALA A 47 -12.32 7.28 -8.25
N ALA A 48 -12.06 8.10 -7.23
CA ALA A 48 -10.70 8.55 -6.89
C ALA A 48 -9.79 7.38 -6.55
N VAL A 49 -10.24 6.47 -5.70
CA VAL A 49 -9.47 5.27 -5.30
C VAL A 49 -9.24 4.34 -6.49
N VAL A 50 -10.27 4.07 -7.28
CA VAL A 50 -10.15 3.20 -8.46
C VAL A 50 -9.20 3.80 -9.50
N LEU A 51 -9.31 5.10 -9.78
CA LEU A 51 -8.43 5.79 -10.72
C LEU A 51 -6.98 5.85 -10.21
N TYR A 52 -6.78 6.11 -8.92
CA TYR A 52 -5.46 6.06 -8.32
C TYR A 52 -4.83 4.66 -8.48
N GLY A 53 -5.57 3.62 -8.11
CA GLY A 53 -5.13 2.23 -8.28
C GLY A 53 -4.87 1.87 -9.75
N ALA A 54 -5.71 2.33 -10.69
CA ALA A 54 -5.48 2.13 -12.11
C ALA A 54 -4.17 2.75 -12.60
N GLY A 55 -3.79 3.93 -12.08
CA GLY A 55 -2.50 4.56 -12.37
C GLY A 55 -1.32 3.73 -11.86
N LEU A 56 -1.40 3.22 -10.62
CA LEU A 56 -0.38 2.32 -10.07
C LEU A 56 -0.26 1.03 -10.91
N ALA A 57 -1.39 0.40 -11.21
CA ALA A 57 -1.44 -0.82 -12.01
C ALA A 57 -0.90 -0.60 -13.42
N ALA A 58 -1.24 0.50 -14.07
CA ALA A 58 -0.74 0.84 -15.41
C ALA A 58 0.79 0.93 -15.45
N VAL A 59 1.41 1.56 -14.44
CA VAL A 59 2.88 1.64 -14.34
C VAL A 59 3.46 0.27 -14.04
N GLY A 60 2.92 -0.48 -13.07
CA GLY A 60 3.43 -1.80 -12.69
C GLY A 60 3.33 -2.80 -13.83
N VAL A 61 2.15 -2.97 -14.42
CA VAL A 61 1.91 -3.89 -15.55
C VAL A 61 2.69 -3.44 -16.79
N GLY A 62 2.72 -2.12 -17.06
CA GLY A 62 3.50 -1.56 -18.18
C GLY A 62 4.98 -1.90 -18.06
N TYR A 63 5.58 -1.73 -16.88
CA TYR A 63 6.97 -2.11 -16.64
C TYR A 63 7.21 -3.61 -16.86
N LEU A 64 6.35 -4.47 -16.30
CA LEU A 64 6.46 -5.91 -16.46
C LEU A 64 6.31 -6.35 -17.93
N ALA A 65 5.40 -5.69 -18.66
CA ALA A 65 5.23 -5.94 -20.11
C ALA A 65 6.48 -5.54 -20.91
N LEU A 66 7.02 -4.34 -20.67
CA LEU A 66 8.20 -3.82 -21.35
C LEU A 66 9.47 -4.62 -21.04
N THR A 67 9.55 -5.23 -19.86
CA THR A 67 10.69 -6.06 -19.45
C THR A 67 10.50 -7.55 -19.71
N GLY A 68 9.35 -7.96 -20.28
CA GLY A 68 9.04 -9.38 -20.55
C GLY A 68 8.72 -10.21 -19.30
N ARG A 69 8.41 -9.56 -18.17
CA ARG A 69 8.21 -10.19 -16.86
C ARG A 69 6.75 -10.36 -16.44
N LEU A 70 5.80 -10.20 -17.36
CA LEU A 70 4.37 -10.44 -17.07
C LEU A 70 4.10 -11.85 -16.52
N GLY A 71 4.91 -12.83 -16.91
CA GLY A 71 4.82 -14.19 -16.40
C GLY A 71 5.11 -14.33 -14.90
N ASP A 72 5.75 -13.33 -14.26
CA ASP A 72 6.04 -13.34 -12.84
C ASP A 72 4.77 -13.07 -12.00
N LEU A 73 3.71 -12.53 -12.61
CA LEU A 73 2.40 -12.29 -11.98
C LEU A 73 1.52 -13.55 -11.94
N ARG A 74 2.09 -14.72 -11.73
CA ARG A 74 1.27 -15.95 -11.66
C ARG A 74 0.53 -15.98 -10.33
N PRO A 75 -0.83 -16.07 -10.33
CA PRO A 75 -1.58 -16.27 -9.10
C PRO A 75 -1.23 -17.66 -8.55
N VAL A 76 -0.65 -17.69 -7.38
CA VAL A 76 -0.42 -18.92 -6.62
C VAL A 76 -1.64 -19.16 -5.75
N ARG A 77 -2.12 -20.40 -5.70
CA ARG A 77 -3.18 -20.76 -4.75
C ARG A 77 -2.52 -20.97 -3.39
N PRO A 78 -2.90 -20.20 -2.36
CA PRO A 78 -2.34 -20.37 -1.03
C PRO A 78 -2.70 -21.76 -0.47
N ASP A 79 -1.77 -22.39 0.17
CA ASP A 79 -2.04 -23.59 0.96
C ASP A 79 -2.57 -23.26 2.36
N ALA A 80 -2.92 -24.29 3.14
CA ALA A 80 -3.49 -24.10 4.48
C ALA A 80 -2.50 -23.47 5.48
N GLU A 81 -1.19 -23.64 5.28
CA GLU A 81 -0.17 -23.01 6.12
C GLU A 81 -0.07 -21.52 5.81
N GLU A 82 -0.08 -21.18 4.56
CA GLU A 82 -0.06 -19.78 4.09
C GLU A 82 -1.33 -19.03 4.52
N VAL A 83 -2.51 -19.65 4.41
CA VAL A 83 -3.76 -19.05 4.92
C VAL A 83 -3.69 -18.79 6.41
N ARG A 84 -3.14 -19.74 7.21
CA ARG A 84 -2.94 -19.53 8.66
C ARG A 84 -1.95 -18.41 8.93
N LEU A 85 -0.84 -18.34 8.17
CA LEU A 85 0.14 -17.27 8.29
C LEU A 85 -0.48 -15.90 8.01
N VAL A 86 -1.24 -15.78 6.91
CA VAL A 86 -1.96 -14.55 6.53
C VAL A 86 -2.90 -14.13 7.67
N ALA A 87 -3.73 -15.06 8.18
CA ALA A 87 -4.66 -14.76 9.26
C ALA A 87 -3.94 -14.32 10.54
N ALA A 88 -2.88 -15.03 10.94
CA ALA A 88 -2.11 -14.72 12.14
C ALA A 88 -1.40 -13.35 12.03
N VAL A 89 -0.74 -13.07 10.90
CA VAL A 89 -0.06 -11.79 10.68
C VAL A 89 -1.06 -10.64 10.64
N THR A 90 -2.20 -10.80 9.96
CA THR A 90 -3.26 -9.79 9.95
C THR A 90 -3.76 -9.50 11.36
N ALA A 91 -4.06 -10.53 12.16
CA ALA A 91 -4.52 -10.36 13.53
C ALA A 91 -3.49 -9.64 14.42
N VAL A 92 -2.20 -9.99 14.30
CA VAL A 92 -1.11 -9.33 15.04
C VAL A 92 -0.99 -7.86 14.64
N LEU A 93 -1.07 -7.53 13.35
CA LEU A 93 -0.97 -6.14 12.89
C LEU A 93 -2.16 -5.30 13.36
N VAL A 94 -3.39 -5.86 13.30
CA VAL A 94 -4.58 -5.15 13.80
C VAL A 94 -4.48 -4.93 15.31
N LEU A 95 -4.07 -5.95 16.08
CA LEU A 95 -3.85 -5.81 17.52
C LEU A 95 -2.77 -4.76 17.84
N ALA A 96 -1.65 -4.78 17.12
CA ALA A 96 -0.59 -3.80 17.29
C ALA A 96 -1.08 -2.37 16.98
N TRP A 97 -1.90 -2.21 15.96
CA TRP A 97 -2.53 -0.92 15.65
C TRP A 97 -3.46 -0.46 16.77
N VAL A 98 -4.34 -1.33 17.29
CA VAL A 98 -5.23 -1.00 18.42
C VAL A 98 -4.43 -0.57 19.64
N VAL A 99 -3.40 -1.33 20.01
CA VAL A 99 -2.53 -1.01 21.15
C VAL A 99 -1.80 0.32 20.93
N ALA A 100 -1.30 0.57 19.73
CA ALA A 100 -0.62 1.82 19.40
C ALA A 100 -1.57 3.02 19.49
N VAL A 101 -2.74 2.95 18.86
CA VAL A 101 -3.72 4.06 18.85
C VAL A 101 -4.23 4.35 20.27
N VAL A 102 -4.60 3.33 21.04
CA VAL A 102 -5.04 3.50 22.44
C VAL A 102 -3.90 4.05 23.30
N GLY A 103 -2.69 3.51 23.16
CA GLY A 103 -1.53 3.98 23.92
C GLY A 103 -1.19 5.44 23.62
N LEU A 104 -1.20 5.85 22.35
CA LEU A 104 -0.95 7.23 21.94
C LEU A 104 -2.05 8.17 22.44
N ALA A 105 -3.31 7.73 22.38
CA ALA A 105 -4.45 8.51 22.90
C ALA A 105 -4.33 8.72 24.42
N VAL A 106 -3.97 7.70 25.19
CA VAL A 106 -3.74 7.80 26.64
C VAL A 106 -2.58 8.74 26.96
N LEU A 107 -1.55 8.75 26.14
CA LEU A 107 -0.38 9.61 26.30
C LEU A 107 -0.58 11.04 25.76
N GLY A 108 -1.72 11.32 25.12
CA GLY A 108 -1.99 12.61 24.48
C GLY A 108 -1.06 12.91 23.29
N VAL A 109 -0.51 11.87 22.65
CA VAL A 109 0.39 12.01 21.51
C VAL A 109 -0.43 12.03 20.23
N PRO A 110 -0.34 13.07 19.39
CA PRO A 110 -1.07 13.15 18.14
C PRO A 110 -0.55 12.08 17.15
N PHE A 111 -1.47 11.47 16.42
CA PHE A 111 -1.20 10.50 15.36
C PHE A 111 -1.95 10.92 14.11
N ALA A 112 -1.26 11.02 12.98
CA ALA A 112 -1.90 11.31 11.72
C ALA A 112 -2.64 10.07 11.22
N GLY A 113 -3.93 10.22 10.95
CA GLY A 113 -4.71 9.25 10.21
C GLY A 113 -4.33 9.26 8.72
N ASN A 114 -5.26 8.82 7.91
CA ASN A 114 -5.14 8.90 6.46
C ASN A 114 -6.21 9.91 5.97
N ALA A 115 -5.90 10.75 4.98
CA ALA A 115 -6.87 11.69 4.41
C ALA A 115 -8.18 11.03 3.96
N LEU A 116 -8.14 9.71 3.66
CA LEU A 116 -9.34 8.94 3.36
C LEU A 116 -10.20 8.71 4.62
N THR A 117 -9.59 8.55 5.80
CA THR A 117 -10.32 8.44 7.07
C THR A 117 -10.82 9.80 7.55
N ALA A 118 -10.05 10.86 7.37
CA ALA A 118 -10.48 12.23 7.68
C ALA A 118 -11.76 12.65 6.95
N GLN A 119 -11.98 12.14 5.73
CA GLN A 119 -13.22 12.36 5.00
C GLN A 119 -14.44 11.67 5.65
N ALA A 120 -14.22 10.66 6.49
CA ALA A 120 -15.29 9.98 7.22
C ALA A 120 -15.78 10.81 8.42
N ASP A 121 -14.92 11.63 9.05
CA ASP A 121 -15.23 12.45 10.21
C ASP A 121 -16.27 13.55 9.91
N GLY A 122 -16.39 13.95 8.64
CA GLY A 122 -17.41 14.87 8.13
C GLY A 122 -18.85 14.35 8.12
N GLY A 123 -19.16 13.28 8.84
CA GLY A 123 -20.49 12.64 8.88
C GLY A 123 -20.67 11.51 7.88
N PHE A 124 -19.62 11.12 7.17
CA PHE A 124 -19.65 10.08 6.12
C PHE A 124 -19.07 8.75 6.58
N ARG A 125 -19.55 8.23 7.73
CA ARG A 125 -19.12 6.91 8.26
C ARG A 125 -19.24 5.76 7.24
N ILE A 126 -20.20 5.82 6.33
CA ILE A 126 -20.35 4.82 5.27
C ILE A 126 -19.15 4.78 4.31
N SER A 127 -18.37 5.85 4.21
CA SER A 127 -17.12 5.86 3.43
C SER A 127 -16.09 4.86 3.95
N LEU A 128 -16.07 4.59 5.26
CA LEU A 128 -15.19 3.57 5.86
C LEU A 128 -15.54 2.17 5.39
N VAL A 129 -16.84 1.85 5.25
CA VAL A 129 -17.29 0.56 4.69
C VAL A 129 -16.87 0.43 3.23
N LEU A 130 -17.02 1.51 2.46
CA LEU A 130 -16.55 1.55 1.07
C LEU A 130 -15.03 1.35 0.97
N LEU A 131 -14.26 2.05 1.81
CA LEU A 131 -12.81 1.91 1.86
C LEU A 131 -12.37 0.53 2.31
N ALA A 132 -13.08 -0.10 3.25
CA ALA A 132 -12.84 -1.50 3.64
C ALA A 132 -12.92 -2.44 2.44
N GLY A 133 -13.98 -2.33 1.63
CA GLY A 133 -14.13 -3.10 0.40
C GLY A 133 -13.08 -2.78 -0.65
N LEU A 134 -12.84 -1.48 -0.91
CA LEU A 134 -11.84 -1.05 -1.89
C LEU A 134 -10.41 -1.41 -1.49
N SER A 135 -10.12 -1.54 -0.20
CA SER A 135 -8.81 -2.02 0.27
C SER A 135 -8.52 -3.44 -0.17
N LEU A 136 -9.52 -4.31 -0.21
CA LEU A 136 -9.37 -5.70 -0.62
C LEU A 136 -9.19 -5.85 -2.14
N VAL A 137 -9.90 -5.03 -2.94
CA VAL A 137 -10.00 -5.27 -4.39
C VAL A 137 -9.25 -4.25 -5.24
N VAL A 138 -8.83 -3.12 -4.68
CA VAL A 138 -8.13 -2.05 -5.42
C VAL A 138 -6.82 -1.66 -4.72
N ILE A 139 -6.90 -1.14 -3.48
CA ILE A 139 -5.75 -0.50 -2.82
C ILE A 139 -4.62 -1.51 -2.65
N ALA A 140 -4.84 -2.57 -1.86
CA ALA A 140 -3.81 -3.55 -1.59
C ALA A 140 -3.30 -4.26 -2.87
N PRO A 141 -4.16 -4.76 -3.79
CA PRO A 141 -3.67 -5.40 -5.00
C PRO A 141 -2.79 -4.49 -5.86
N THR A 142 -3.13 -3.23 -6.04
CA THR A 142 -2.37 -2.33 -6.92
C THR A 142 -1.08 -1.83 -6.27
N GLU A 143 -1.10 -1.59 -4.96
CA GLU A 143 0.10 -1.20 -4.21
C GLU A 143 1.08 -2.37 -4.09
N GLU A 144 0.61 -3.57 -3.75
CA GLU A 144 1.48 -4.75 -3.66
C GLU A 144 2.04 -5.15 -5.04
N LEU A 145 1.24 -5.04 -6.10
CA LEU A 145 1.75 -5.21 -7.47
C LEU A 145 2.92 -4.26 -7.75
N LEU A 146 2.78 -2.98 -7.44
CA LEU A 146 3.81 -1.99 -7.72
C LEU A 146 5.06 -2.21 -6.84
N TYR A 147 4.86 -2.28 -5.51
CA TYR A 147 5.99 -2.27 -4.58
C TYR A 147 6.63 -3.63 -4.36
N ARG A 148 5.87 -4.73 -4.40
CA ARG A 148 6.42 -6.11 -4.22
C ARG A 148 6.64 -6.79 -5.56
N GLY A 149 5.62 -6.78 -6.42
CA GLY A 149 5.70 -7.43 -7.72
C GLY A 149 6.70 -6.79 -8.68
N VAL A 150 6.94 -5.47 -8.55
CA VAL A 150 7.89 -4.76 -9.42
C VAL A 150 9.11 -4.26 -8.67
N VAL A 151 8.95 -3.32 -7.72
CA VAL A 151 10.09 -2.63 -7.09
C VAL A 151 10.95 -3.62 -6.31
N GLN A 152 10.37 -4.35 -5.36
CA GLN A 152 11.11 -5.30 -4.53
C GLN A 152 11.67 -6.47 -5.35
N ALA A 153 10.88 -7.04 -6.26
CA ALA A 153 11.31 -8.15 -7.12
C ALA A 153 12.47 -7.75 -8.03
N SER A 154 12.48 -6.52 -8.58
CA SER A 154 13.60 -6.02 -9.39
C SER A 154 14.89 -5.84 -8.58
N LEU A 155 14.79 -5.60 -7.29
CA LEU A 155 15.95 -5.45 -6.41
C LEU A 155 16.57 -6.80 -6.02
N TYR A 156 15.86 -7.92 -6.14
CA TYR A 156 16.41 -9.25 -5.86
C TYR A 156 17.58 -9.62 -6.80
N ASP A 157 17.59 -9.08 -8.01
CA ASP A 157 18.64 -9.31 -8.99
C ASP A 157 19.99 -8.63 -8.61
N VAL A 158 19.94 -7.64 -7.70
CA VAL A 158 21.08 -6.76 -7.40
C VAL A 158 21.48 -6.72 -5.93
N THR A 159 20.61 -7.20 -5.02
CA THR A 159 20.90 -7.23 -3.59
C THR A 159 20.25 -8.43 -2.88
N SER A 160 20.52 -8.59 -1.58
CA SER A 160 19.89 -9.64 -0.79
C SER A 160 18.40 -9.35 -0.56
N ARG A 161 17.60 -10.42 -0.39
CA ARG A 161 16.15 -10.29 -0.13
C ARG A 161 15.85 -9.33 1.03
N ARG A 162 16.61 -9.41 2.15
CA ARG A 162 16.42 -8.51 3.29
C ARG A 162 16.65 -7.04 2.93
N ARG A 163 17.71 -6.73 2.16
CA ARG A 163 17.98 -5.36 1.72
C ARG A 163 16.94 -4.88 0.72
N ALA A 164 16.46 -5.74 -0.17
CA ALA A 164 15.39 -5.42 -1.11
C ALA A 164 14.07 -5.07 -0.37
N VAL A 165 13.73 -5.82 0.68
CA VAL A 165 12.57 -5.52 1.55
C VAL A 165 12.68 -4.11 2.13
N VAL A 166 13.81 -3.78 2.77
CA VAL A 166 14.01 -2.45 3.36
C VAL A 166 13.98 -1.37 2.28
N ALA A 167 14.70 -1.57 1.16
CA ALA A 167 14.77 -0.59 0.08
C ALA A 167 13.43 -0.31 -0.60
N ALA A 168 12.57 -1.33 -0.78
CA ALA A 168 11.23 -1.16 -1.33
C ALA A 168 10.24 -0.54 -0.32
N SER A 169 10.48 -0.72 0.98
CA SER A 169 9.62 -0.16 2.03
C SER A 169 9.79 1.36 2.19
N VAL A 170 10.95 1.91 1.85
CA VAL A 170 11.18 3.37 1.90
C VAL A 170 10.24 4.11 0.93
N PRO A 171 10.25 3.85 -0.40
CA PRO A 171 9.36 4.55 -1.32
C PRO A 171 7.88 4.27 -1.05
N PHE A 172 7.52 3.09 -0.53
CA PHE A 172 6.16 2.80 -0.09
C PHE A 172 5.71 3.78 1.01
N ALA A 173 6.52 3.95 2.06
CA ALA A 173 6.21 4.89 3.13
C ALA A 173 6.17 6.34 2.62
N LEU A 174 7.14 6.75 1.81
CA LEU A 174 7.19 8.10 1.25
C LEU A 174 5.99 8.44 0.35
N ALA A 175 5.42 7.46 -0.34
CA ALA A 175 4.21 7.66 -1.14
C ALA A 175 2.99 8.06 -0.29
N HIS A 176 3.00 7.79 1.02
CA HIS A 176 1.93 8.18 1.94
C HIS A 176 2.07 9.60 2.49
N VAL A 177 3.22 10.27 2.28
CA VAL A 177 3.44 11.64 2.77
C VAL A 177 2.31 12.61 2.36
N PRO A 178 1.85 12.67 1.08
CA PRO A 178 0.80 13.59 0.69
C PRO A 178 -0.53 13.36 1.41
N THR A 179 -0.89 12.09 1.65
CA THR A 179 -2.16 11.74 2.32
C THR A 179 -2.10 12.01 3.82
N LEU A 180 -0.93 11.84 4.45
CA LEU A 180 -0.74 12.15 5.87
C LEU A 180 -0.75 13.67 6.11
N TYR A 181 -0.10 14.46 5.27
CA TYR A 181 -0.15 15.93 5.36
C TYR A 181 -1.52 16.51 4.99
N ALA A 182 -2.34 15.80 4.22
CA ALA A 182 -3.72 16.21 3.96
C ALA A 182 -4.64 15.99 5.17
N ASP A 183 -4.26 15.10 6.11
CA ASP A 183 -4.97 14.84 7.35
C ASP A 183 -4.58 15.80 8.46
N THR A 184 -3.28 16.09 8.61
CA THR A 184 -2.76 16.98 9.66
C THR A 184 -1.54 17.77 9.21
N SER A 185 -1.40 18.99 9.72
CA SER A 185 -0.20 19.82 9.53
C SER A 185 0.88 19.58 10.59
N GLU A 186 0.64 18.71 11.60
CA GLU A 186 1.59 18.42 12.67
C GLU A 186 2.72 17.50 12.21
N PRO A 187 3.99 17.98 12.08
CA PRO A 187 5.08 17.15 11.53
C PRO A 187 5.40 15.93 12.38
N SER A 188 5.22 16.02 13.71
CA SER A 188 5.45 14.91 14.64
C SER A 188 4.45 13.76 14.42
N ALA A 189 3.18 14.09 14.22
CA ALA A 189 2.13 13.12 13.91
C ALA A 189 2.38 12.44 12.55
N VAL A 190 2.74 13.23 11.53
CA VAL A 190 3.12 12.70 10.21
C VAL A 190 4.34 11.77 10.32
N GLY A 191 5.38 12.19 11.04
CA GLY A 191 6.60 11.38 11.23
C GLY A 191 6.32 10.04 11.91
N LEU A 192 5.49 10.03 12.96
CA LEU A 192 5.10 8.82 13.67
C LEU A 192 4.31 7.87 12.76
N SER A 193 3.36 8.42 12.00
CA SER A 193 2.56 7.63 11.05
C SER A 193 3.40 7.07 9.91
N LEU A 194 4.40 7.81 9.41
CA LEU A 194 5.36 7.31 8.43
C LEU A 194 6.20 6.14 8.97
N ILE A 195 6.61 6.19 10.24
CA ILE A 195 7.30 5.07 10.88
C ILE A 195 6.39 3.83 10.94
N ALA A 196 5.11 4.01 11.27
CA ALA A 196 4.14 2.91 11.30
C ALA A 196 3.92 2.32 9.89
N VAL A 197 3.70 3.16 8.88
CA VAL A 197 3.55 2.74 7.47
C VAL A 197 4.81 2.03 6.96
N PHE A 198 6.00 2.52 7.31
CA PHE A 198 7.26 1.84 6.99
C PHE A 198 7.33 0.45 7.66
N GLY A 199 6.94 0.34 8.94
CA GLY A 199 6.88 -0.92 9.67
C GLY A 199 5.92 -1.93 9.03
N LEU A 200 4.71 -1.49 8.65
CA LEU A 200 3.75 -2.30 7.89
C LEU A 200 4.35 -2.78 6.57
N SER A 201 4.99 -1.88 5.83
CA SER A 201 5.66 -2.19 4.56
C SER A 201 6.78 -3.23 4.72
N LEU A 202 7.55 -3.20 5.81
CA LEU A 202 8.55 -4.24 6.11
C LEU A 202 7.90 -5.61 6.27
N VAL A 203 6.75 -5.69 6.94
CA VAL A 203 6.00 -6.95 7.11
C VAL A 203 5.48 -7.47 5.77
N PHE A 204 4.87 -6.63 4.94
CA PHE A 204 4.39 -7.02 3.61
C PHE A 204 5.56 -7.48 2.71
N GLY A 205 6.68 -6.74 2.73
CA GLY A 205 7.89 -7.10 2.00
C GLY A 205 8.52 -8.42 2.50
N TRP A 206 8.49 -8.68 3.81
CA TRP A 206 8.93 -9.94 4.38
C TRP A 206 8.03 -11.10 3.94
N LEU A 207 6.71 -10.93 3.92
CA LEU A 207 5.77 -11.93 3.40
C LEU A 207 6.10 -12.27 1.94
N HIS A 208 6.22 -11.26 1.07
CA HIS A 208 6.61 -11.49 -0.31
C HIS A 208 7.96 -12.21 -0.44
N ALA A 209 8.96 -11.84 0.38
CA ALA A 209 10.26 -12.53 0.37
C ALA A 209 10.19 -13.97 0.89
N ARG A 210 9.17 -14.33 1.67
CA ARG A 210 8.96 -15.67 2.24
C ARG A 210 8.16 -16.58 1.31
N THR A 211 7.12 -16.03 0.66
CA THR A 211 6.17 -16.81 -0.16
C THR A 211 6.52 -16.80 -1.65
N ASP A 212 7.38 -15.89 -2.08
CA ASP A 212 7.72 -15.66 -3.50
C ASP A 212 6.51 -15.31 -4.40
N ASP A 213 5.42 -14.82 -3.79
CA ASP A 213 4.22 -14.36 -4.48
C ASP A 213 3.69 -13.05 -3.90
N ILE A 214 2.73 -12.41 -4.60
CA ILE A 214 2.08 -11.19 -4.12
C ILE A 214 0.74 -11.45 -3.42
N VAL A 215 0.27 -12.70 -3.36
CA VAL A 215 -1.06 -13.04 -2.80
C VAL A 215 -1.05 -12.86 -1.29
N ALA A 216 -0.05 -13.42 -0.60
CA ALA A 216 0.07 -13.31 0.84
C ALA A 216 0.19 -11.85 1.33
N PRO A 217 1.13 -11.02 0.82
CA PRO A 217 1.20 -9.62 1.25
C PRO A 217 -0.07 -8.82 0.87
N THR A 218 -0.68 -9.07 -0.29
CA THR A 218 -1.95 -8.44 -0.69
C THR A 218 -3.08 -8.79 0.26
N ALA A 219 -3.21 -10.07 0.65
CA ALA A 219 -4.26 -10.52 1.57
C ALA A 219 -4.07 -9.94 2.97
N VAL A 220 -2.83 -9.87 3.49
CA VAL A 220 -2.54 -9.26 4.78
C VAL A 220 -2.79 -7.76 4.74
N HIS A 221 -2.30 -7.06 3.71
CA HIS A 221 -2.48 -5.61 3.55
C HIS A 221 -3.97 -5.25 3.44
N GLY A 222 -4.69 -5.87 2.51
CA GLY A 222 -6.12 -5.63 2.32
C GLY A 222 -6.94 -6.01 3.55
N GLY A 223 -6.64 -7.16 4.17
CA GLY A 223 -7.29 -7.61 5.40
C GLY A 223 -7.05 -6.68 6.58
N TYR A 224 -5.82 -6.23 6.78
CA TYR A 224 -5.47 -5.23 7.80
C TYR A 224 -6.25 -3.93 7.59
N ASN A 225 -6.20 -3.33 6.41
CA ASN A 225 -6.92 -2.09 6.11
C ASN A 225 -8.44 -2.27 6.27
N CYS A 226 -8.99 -3.37 5.76
CA CYS A 226 -10.42 -3.69 5.88
C CYS A 226 -10.85 -3.75 7.35
N LEU A 227 -10.13 -4.48 8.20
CA LEU A 227 -10.45 -4.60 9.61
C LEU A 227 -10.29 -3.29 10.37
N VAL A 228 -9.24 -2.49 10.07
CA VAL A 228 -9.05 -1.17 10.67
C VAL A 228 -10.22 -0.24 10.31
N PHE A 229 -10.62 -0.18 9.03
CA PHE A 229 -11.76 0.66 8.63
C PHE A 229 -13.08 0.19 9.26
N CYS A 230 -13.29 -1.13 9.38
CA CYS A 230 -14.45 -1.68 10.08
C CYS A 230 -14.44 -1.31 11.58
N LEU A 231 -13.29 -1.39 12.25
CA LEU A 231 -13.16 -0.98 13.65
C LEU A 231 -13.44 0.51 13.83
N LEU A 232 -12.88 1.38 12.99
CA LEU A 232 -13.16 2.82 13.02
C LEU A 232 -14.65 3.11 12.82
N TYR A 233 -15.31 2.41 11.89
CA TYR A 233 -16.75 2.50 11.69
C TYR A 233 -17.54 2.11 12.96
N LEU A 234 -17.16 1.03 13.63
CA LEU A 234 -17.86 0.52 14.81
C LEU A 234 -17.67 1.42 16.03
N VAL A 235 -16.49 2.00 16.23
CA VAL A 235 -16.22 2.87 17.39
C VAL A 235 -16.73 4.30 17.19
N GLY A 236 -17.15 4.67 16.01
CA GLY A 236 -17.81 5.96 15.77
C GLY A 236 -16.87 7.13 15.56
N VAL A 237 -15.65 6.84 15.14
CA VAL A 237 -14.64 7.87 14.79
C VAL A 237 -14.80 8.25 13.35
#